data_de00a3b876823e24b69bcb0b0a4ba9e1
#
_entry.id   de00a3b876823e24b69bcb0b0a4ba9e1
#
_cell.length_a   1.000
_cell.length_b   1.000
_cell.length_c   1.000
_cell.angle_alpha   90.00
_cell.angle_beta   90.00
_cell.angle_gamma   90.00
#
_symmetry.space_group_name_H-M   'P 1'
#
loop_
_entity.id
_entity.type
_entity.pdbx_description
1 polymer ?
#
loop_
_entity_poly.entity_id
_entity_poly.type
_entity_poly.pdbx_seq_one_letter_code
_entity_poly.pdbx_strand_id
1 'polypeptide(L)'
;ALGVKLLSSGDLTSDTTRSVPSASLACAARLDDEALILFTSGTTGVPKGVVHTHRSLRARWLGLRQSLGIACFRRTLCLLPTHFGHGLICNSLFPWLFGQDLIIASAFSPNLLLRPGAIIDEQNITFLSSVPSMWGLSLKGSKPPQGKTLQRIHCGSAPLSAHLWRQIQQWAGIREVYNAYGITE
;
A
#
# COMPACT_ATOMS: atom_id res chain seq x y z
N ALA A 1 25.00 2.30 -0.46
CA ALA A 1 23.82 3.12 -0.17
C ALA A 1 22.69 2.63 -1.05
N LEU A 2 21.71 1.95 -0.47
CA LEU A 2 20.47 1.60 -1.17
C LEU A 2 19.68 2.89 -1.35
N GLY A 3 19.60 3.37 -2.61
CA GLY A 3 18.85 4.55 -2.96
C GLY A 3 17.34 4.28 -2.80
N VAL A 4 16.83 4.50 -1.61
CA VAL A 4 15.37 4.58 -1.41
C VAL A 4 14.95 5.94 -1.97
N LYS A 5 14.32 5.95 -3.16
CA LYS A 5 13.73 7.16 -3.69
C LYS A 5 12.35 7.30 -3.03
N LEU A 6 12.27 8.14 -2.02
CA LEU A 6 11.01 8.52 -1.40
C LEU A 6 10.37 9.58 -2.31
N LEU A 7 9.19 9.28 -2.83
CA LEU A 7 8.36 10.27 -3.51
C LEU A 7 7.29 10.70 -2.51
N SER A 8 7.39 11.90 -2.02
CA SER A 8 6.30 12.56 -1.29
C SER A 8 5.48 13.42 -2.26
N SER A 9 4.26 13.75 -1.90
CA SER A 9 3.46 14.72 -2.67
C SER A 9 4.17 16.07 -2.81
N GLY A 10 5.05 16.42 -1.87
CA GLY A 10 5.90 17.60 -1.93
C GLY A 10 7.00 17.52 -2.99
N ASP A 11 7.53 16.33 -3.28
CA ASP A 11 8.57 16.14 -4.30
C ASP A 11 8.03 16.27 -5.72
N LEU A 12 6.73 16.07 -5.90
CA LEU A 12 6.03 16.26 -7.19
C LEU A 12 5.73 17.74 -7.48
N THR A 13 5.84 18.63 -6.49
CA THR A 13 5.50 20.05 -6.61
C THR A 13 6.70 20.95 -6.88
N SER A 14 7.95 20.44 -6.80
CA SER A 14 9.12 21.32 -6.81
C SER A 14 9.61 21.76 -8.19
N ASP A 15 9.11 21.21 -9.31
CA ASP A 15 9.67 21.59 -10.62
C ASP A 15 8.73 21.50 -11.83
N THR A 16 7.44 21.51 -11.67
CA THR A 16 6.53 21.55 -12.85
C THR A 16 5.43 22.59 -12.69
N THR A 17 5.79 23.86 -12.74
CA THR A 17 4.90 24.91 -13.25
C THR A 17 4.68 24.80 -14.78
N ARG A 18 4.65 23.60 -15.34
CA ARG A 18 3.95 23.35 -16.57
C ARG A 18 2.48 23.29 -16.23
N SER A 19 1.84 24.43 -16.29
CA SER A 19 0.38 24.50 -16.35
C SER A 19 -0.07 23.62 -17.51
N VAL A 20 -0.47 22.38 -17.20
CA VAL A 20 -1.18 21.57 -18.20
C VAL A 20 -2.48 22.32 -18.47
N PRO A 21 -2.74 22.77 -19.70
CA PRO A 21 -3.98 23.49 -20.01
C PRO A 21 -5.16 22.62 -19.57
N SER A 22 -6.02 23.14 -18.72
CA SER A 22 -7.22 22.44 -18.20
C SER A 22 -8.11 21.86 -19.32
N ALA A 23 -8.06 22.48 -20.50
CA ALA A 23 -8.82 22.04 -21.69
C ALA A 23 -8.29 20.75 -22.34
N SER A 24 -7.04 20.31 -22.05
CA SER A 24 -6.47 19.09 -22.63
C SER A 24 -6.74 17.83 -21.82
N LEU A 25 -7.37 17.95 -20.64
CA LEU A 25 -7.66 16.83 -19.73
C LEU A 25 -9.09 16.28 -19.89
N ALA A 26 -9.82 16.63 -20.95
CA ALA A 26 -11.07 15.96 -21.28
C ALA A 26 -10.77 14.50 -21.66
N CYS A 27 -10.63 13.66 -20.64
CA CYS A 27 -10.46 12.23 -20.83
C CYS A 27 -11.77 11.67 -21.40
N ALA A 28 -11.71 11.14 -22.62
CA ALA A 28 -12.85 10.45 -23.25
C ALA A 28 -13.12 9.06 -22.65
N ALA A 29 -12.36 8.64 -21.63
CA ALA A 29 -12.50 7.34 -21.00
C ALA A 29 -13.88 7.20 -20.34
N ARG A 30 -14.53 6.08 -20.60
CA ARG A 30 -15.80 5.70 -20.01
C ARG A 30 -15.56 4.85 -18.76
N LEU A 31 -16.54 4.78 -17.88
CA LEU A 31 -16.43 3.99 -16.65
C LEU A 31 -16.19 2.49 -16.92
N ASP A 32 -16.69 1.97 -18.03
CA ASP A 32 -16.58 0.56 -18.38
C ASP A 32 -15.36 0.24 -19.28
N ASP A 33 -14.57 1.27 -19.63
CA ASP A 33 -13.31 1.04 -20.33
C ASP A 33 -12.30 0.35 -19.41
N GLU A 34 -11.44 -0.48 -20.00
CA GLU A 34 -10.36 -1.18 -19.30
C GLU A 34 -9.34 -0.16 -18.78
N ALA A 35 -9.07 -0.23 -17.49
CA ALA A 35 -8.16 0.71 -16.81
C ALA A 35 -6.85 0.05 -16.39
N LEU A 36 -6.88 -1.24 -16.04
CA LEU A 36 -5.74 -1.97 -15.52
C LEU A 36 -5.91 -3.47 -15.76
N ILE A 37 -4.86 -4.13 -16.21
CA ILE A 37 -4.80 -5.59 -16.31
C ILE A 37 -3.72 -6.10 -15.37
N LEU A 38 -4.10 -7.00 -14.46
CA LEU A 38 -3.17 -7.68 -13.56
C LEU A 38 -3.10 -9.15 -13.94
N PHE A 39 -1.88 -9.65 -14.12
CA PHE A 39 -1.67 -11.05 -14.41
C PHE A 39 -1.50 -11.86 -13.13
N THR A 40 -2.18 -13.00 -13.07
CA THR A 40 -2.04 -14.00 -12.01
C THR A 40 -1.39 -15.26 -12.59
N SER A 41 -0.69 -16.03 -11.75
CA SER A 41 0.03 -17.24 -12.21
C SER A 41 -0.87 -18.34 -12.77
N GLY A 42 -2.18 -18.28 -12.54
CA GLY A 42 -3.13 -19.29 -13.00
C GLY A 42 -2.83 -20.70 -12.45
N THR A 43 -3.85 -21.46 -12.11
CA THR A 43 -3.69 -22.86 -11.66
C THR A 43 -3.25 -23.81 -12.77
N THR A 44 -3.40 -23.42 -14.03
CA THR A 44 -3.06 -24.20 -15.23
C THR A 44 -1.66 -23.89 -15.77
N GLY A 45 -0.87 -23.04 -15.08
CA GLY A 45 0.45 -22.61 -15.54
C GLY A 45 0.44 -21.49 -16.60
N VAL A 46 -0.71 -21.18 -17.22
CA VAL A 46 -0.86 -20.04 -18.13
C VAL A 46 -1.30 -18.82 -17.33
N PRO A 47 -0.56 -17.69 -17.40
CA PRO A 47 -0.97 -16.47 -16.73
C PRO A 47 -2.35 -15.99 -17.20
N LYS A 48 -3.20 -15.63 -16.26
CA LYS A 48 -4.52 -15.06 -16.55
C LYS A 48 -4.49 -13.55 -16.30
N GLY A 49 -4.94 -12.77 -17.28
CA GLY A 49 -5.13 -11.34 -17.15
C GLY A 49 -6.48 -11.03 -16.49
N VAL A 50 -6.46 -10.41 -15.34
CA VAL A 50 -7.65 -9.90 -14.66
C VAL A 50 -7.83 -8.45 -15.05
N VAL A 51 -8.92 -8.15 -15.75
CA VAL A 51 -9.24 -6.80 -16.24
C VAL A 51 -10.01 -6.03 -15.18
N HIS A 52 -9.50 -4.88 -14.79
CA HIS A 52 -10.20 -3.92 -13.95
C HIS A 52 -10.63 -2.72 -14.79
N THR A 53 -11.89 -2.38 -14.76
CA THR A 53 -12.42 -1.17 -15.40
C THR A 53 -12.29 0.05 -14.47
N HIS A 54 -12.40 1.25 -15.00
CA HIS A 54 -12.49 2.46 -14.18
C HIS A 54 -13.62 2.37 -13.15
N ARG A 55 -14.76 1.77 -13.52
CA ARG A 55 -15.90 1.54 -12.63
C ARG A 55 -15.54 0.63 -11.47
N SER A 56 -14.92 -0.52 -11.74
CA SER A 56 -14.59 -1.51 -10.70
C SER A 56 -13.55 -0.97 -9.72
N LEU A 57 -12.52 -0.28 -10.20
CA LEU A 57 -11.51 0.36 -9.35
C LEU A 57 -12.15 1.45 -8.48
N ARG A 58 -12.96 2.33 -9.08
CA ARG A 58 -13.66 3.40 -8.35
C ARG A 58 -14.58 2.84 -7.28
N ALA A 59 -15.38 1.81 -7.59
CA ALA A 59 -16.26 1.17 -6.63
C ALA A 59 -15.49 0.57 -5.45
N ARG A 60 -14.37 -0.11 -5.73
CA ARG A 60 -13.48 -0.66 -4.71
C ARG A 60 -12.93 0.44 -3.80
N TRP A 61 -12.40 1.52 -4.36
CA TRP A 61 -11.82 2.61 -3.58
C TRP A 61 -12.87 3.36 -2.75
N LEU A 62 -14.07 3.57 -3.28
CA LEU A 62 -15.17 4.17 -2.51
C LEU A 62 -15.62 3.25 -1.37
N GLY A 63 -15.70 1.92 -1.61
CA GLY A 63 -16.00 0.95 -0.58
C GLY A 63 -14.93 0.90 0.53
N LEU A 64 -13.65 0.92 0.17
CA LEU A 64 -12.56 1.01 1.13
C LEU A 64 -12.64 2.30 1.96
N ARG A 65 -12.86 3.44 1.31
CA ARG A 65 -13.02 4.72 2.00
C ARG A 65 -14.20 4.72 2.97
N GLN A 66 -15.34 4.15 2.57
CA GLN A 66 -16.53 4.07 3.41
C GLN A 66 -16.32 3.14 4.62
N SER A 67 -15.66 1.99 4.40
CA SER A 67 -15.48 0.97 5.44
C SER A 67 -14.35 1.28 6.41
N LEU A 68 -13.25 1.84 5.91
CA LEU A 68 -12.01 2.01 6.67
C LEU A 68 -11.76 3.47 7.06
N GLY A 69 -12.45 4.41 6.42
CA GLY A 69 -12.10 5.82 6.48
C GLY A 69 -10.83 6.11 5.68
N ILE A 70 -10.42 7.36 5.62
CA ILE A 70 -9.19 7.78 4.93
C ILE A 70 -8.13 8.35 5.88
N ALA A 71 -8.52 8.76 7.08
CA ALA A 71 -7.63 9.45 8.01
C ALA A 71 -6.39 8.64 8.41
N CYS A 72 -6.54 7.32 8.60
CA CYS A 72 -5.41 6.46 8.95
C CYS A 72 -4.40 6.30 7.81
N PHE A 73 -4.80 6.57 6.55
CA PHE A 73 -3.92 6.47 5.38
C PHE A 73 -3.11 7.75 5.11
N ARG A 74 -3.20 8.76 5.96
CA ARG A 74 -2.58 10.07 5.75
C ARG A 74 -1.12 10.01 5.31
N ARG A 75 -0.33 9.07 5.87
CA ARG A 75 1.03 8.76 5.43
C ARG A 75 1.18 7.25 5.34
N THR A 76 0.99 6.74 4.14
CA THR A 76 1.00 5.30 3.85
C THR A 76 2.39 4.84 3.45
N LEU A 77 2.90 3.80 4.11
CA LEU A 77 4.11 3.11 3.69
C LEU A 77 3.76 1.88 2.86
N CYS A 78 4.20 1.88 1.60
CA CYS A 78 4.10 0.74 0.70
C CYS A 78 5.42 -0.03 0.67
N LEU A 79 5.47 -1.15 1.38
CA LEU A 79 6.56 -2.13 1.34
C LEU A 79 6.27 -3.28 0.36
N LEU A 80 5.03 -3.37 -0.12
CA LEU A 80 4.60 -4.45 -0.99
C LEU A 80 4.98 -4.17 -2.44
N PRO A 81 5.33 -5.21 -3.22
CA PRO A 81 5.57 -5.05 -4.64
C PRO A 81 4.33 -4.51 -5.35
N THR A 82 4.54 -3.54 -6.24
CA THR A 82 3.46 -2.87 -6.96
C THR A 82 3.05 -3.57 -8.26
N HIS A 83 3.60 -4.75 -8.54
CA HIS A 83 3.21 -5.53 -9.71
C HIS A 83 2.01 -6.46 -9.45
N PHE A 84 1.44 -6.46 -8.25
CA PHE A 84 0.21 -7.19 -7.94
C PHE A 84 -0.80 -6.33 -7.15
N GLY A 85 -2.08 -6.75 -7.18
CA GLY A 85 -3.21 -5.93 -6.77
C GLY A 85 -3.16 -5.36 -5.35
N HIS A 86 -2.66 -6.12 -4.37
CA HIS A 86 -2.58 -5.63 -2.99
C HIS A 86 -1.64 -4.43 -2.86
N GLY A 87 -0.43 -4.53 -3.43
CA GLY A 87 0.54 -3.43 -3.41
C GLY A 87 0.09 -2.24 -4.26
N LEU A 88 -0.39 -2.49 -5.49
CA LEU A 88 -0.75 -1.44 -6.42
C LEU A 88 -2.10 -0.80 -6.09
N ILE A 89 -3.18 -1.59 -6.09
CA ILE A 89 -4.55 -1.04 -6.03
C ILE A 89 -4.88 -0.54 -4.63
N CYS A 90 -4.62 -1.36 -3.61
CA CYS A 90 -5.07 -1.07 -2.25
C CYS A 90 -4.08 -0.22 -1.46
N ASN A 91 -2.77 -0.39 -1.70
CA ASN A 91 -1.75 0.22 -0.87
C ASN A 91 -1.04 1.41 -1.52
N SER A 92 -1.12 1.55 -2.84
CA SER A 92 -0.53 2.68 -3.57
C SER A 92 -1.59 3.59 -4.16
N LEU A 93 -2.39 3.10 -5.10
CA LEU A 93 -3.35 3.94 -5.81
C LEU A 93 -4.46 4.46 -4.89
N PHE A 94 -4.96 3.64 -3.96
CA PHE A 94 -6.04 4.05 -3.05
C PHE A 94 -5.67 5.29 -2.22
N PRO A 95 -4.61 5.30 -1.39
CA PRO A 95 -4.27 6.47 -0.61
C PRO A 95 -3.88 7.67 -1.49
N TRP A 96 -3.13 7.44 -2.56
CA TRP A 96 -2.67 8.51 -3.45
C TRP A 96 -3.83 9.24 -4.15
N LEU A 97 -4.80 8.51 -4.70
CA LEU A 97 -5.96 9.10 -5.38
C LEU A 97 -6.91 9.85 -4.44
N PHE A 98 -6.83 9.58 -3.13
CA PHE A 98 -7.56 10.35 -2.12
C PHE A 98 -6.71 11.46 -1.47
N GLY A 99 -5.60 11.86 -2.11
CA GLY A 99 -4.78 12.99 -1.69
C GLY A 99 -3.96 12.72 -0.43
N GLN A 100 -3.62 11.48 -0.17
CA GLN A 100 -2.79 11.09 0.97
C GLN A 100 -1.33 10.93 0.55
N ASP A 101 -0.40 11.11 1.50
CA ASP A 101 1.02 10.89 1.25
C ASP A 101 1.30 9.40 1.07
N LEU A 102 2.04 9.08 0.01
CA LEU A 102 2.47 7.73 -0.30
C LEU A 102 3.99 7.63 -0.31
N ILE A 103 4.53 6.80 0.56
CA ILE A 103 5.95 6.47 0.62
C ILE A 103 6.13 5.07 0.06
N ILE A 104 6.79 4.95 -1.09
CA ILE A 104 7.06 3.67 -1.74
C ILE A 104 8.51 3.29 -1.48
N ALA A 105 8.72 2.14 -0.88
CA ALA A 105 10.04 1.58 -0.75
C ALA A 105 10.49 0.96 -2.09
N SER A 106 11.66 1.36 -2.57
CA SER A 106 12.12 1.08 -3.95
C SER A 106 12.41 -0.38 -4.26
N ALA A 107 12.54 -1.23 -3.26
CA ALA A 107 12.73 -2.67 -3.44
C ALA A 107 12.32 -3.45 -2.19
N PHE A 108 11.64 -4.56 -2.38
CA PHE A 108 11.44 -5.55 -1.33
C PHE A 108 12.79 -6.20 -1.02
N SER A 109 13.48 -5.71 -0.01
CA SER A 109 14.79 -6.21 0.39
C SER A 109 14.80 -6.66 1.86
N PRO A 110 15.63 -7.64 2.23
CA PRO A 110 15.78 -8.04 3.63
C PRO A 110 16.17 -6.89 4.54
N ASN A 111 17.04 -5.98 4.08
CA ASN A 111 17.46 -4.81 4.85
C ASN A 111 16.31 -3.87 5.18
N LEU A 112 15.34 -3.73 4.27
CA LEU A 112 14.14 -2.94 4.50
C LEU A 112 13.26 -3.58 5.57
N LEU A 113 13.11 -4.91 5.52
CA LEU A 113 12.32 -5.68 6.48
C LEU A 113 12.95 -5.75 7.88
N LEU A 114 14.22 -5.42 8.01
CA LEU A 114 14.91 -5.31 9.31
C LEU A 114 14.81 -3.92 9.94
N ARG A 115 14.22 -2.95 9.24
CA ARG A 115 14.12 -1.55 9.70
C ARG A 115 12.72 -0.93 9.64
N PRO A 116 11.60 -1.68 9.62
CA PRO A 116 10.29 -1.06 9.45
C PRO A 116 9.96 -0.07 10.58
N GLY A 117 10.34 -0.34 11.82
CA GLY A 117 10.10 0.58 12.93
C GLY A 117 10.83 1.93 12.75
N ALA A 118 12.10 1.90 12.35
CA ALA A 118 12.85 3.12 12.08
C ALA A 118 12.23 3.92 10.92
N ILE A 119 11.80 3.25 9.84
CA ILE A 119 11.15 3.92 8.70
C ILE A 119 9.82 4.54 9.14
N ILE A 120 9.04 3.84 9.98
CA ILE A 120 7.79 4.36 10.54
C ILE A 120 8.04 5.67 11.27
N ASP A 121 9.06 5.72 12.12
CA ASP A 121 9.39 6.91 12.91
C ASP A 121 9.97 8.03 12.05
N GLU A 122 10.98 7.74 11.22
CA GLU A 122 11.66 8.69 10.34
C GLU A 122 10.68 9.38 9.37
N GLN A 123 9.69 8.63 8.89
CA GLN A 123 8.72 9.10 7.89
C GLN A 123 7.36 9.47 8.50
N ASN A 124 7.18 9.39 9.81
CA ASN A 124 5.91 9.65 10.49
C ASN A 124 4.74 8.85 9.87
N ILE A 125 4.96 7.57 9.61
CA ILE A 125 3.98 6.70 8.95
C ILE A 125 2.76 6.50 9.85
N THR A 126 1.57 6.60 9.25
CA THR A 126 0.29 6.36 9.94
C THR A 126 -0.34 5.03 9.56
N PHE A 127 -0.01 4.50 8.38
CA PHE A 127 -0.56 3.25 7.86
C PHE A 127 0.51 2.39 7.20
N LEU A 128 0.49 1.11 7.51
CA LEU A 128 1.36 0.10 6.90
C LEU A 128 0.51 -1.08 6.43
N SER A 129 0.70 -1.49 5.17
CA SER A 129 0.19 -2.76 4.66
C SER A 129 1.31 -3.77 4.52
N SER A 130 1.01 -5.03 4.83
CA SER A 130 2.00 -6.08 4.97
C SER A 130 1.45 -7.45 4.59
N VAL A 131 2.34 -8.44 4.54
CA VAL A 131 1.99 -9.86 4.41
C VAL A 131 2.61 -10.65 5.55
N PRO A 132 2.04 -11.81 5.96
CA PRO A 132 2.55 -12.58 7.09
C PRO A 132 4.02 -12.96 7.00
N SER A 133 4.53 -13.27 5.80
CA SER A 133 5.94 -13.65 5.59
C SER A 133 6.93 -12.53 5.91
N MET A 134 6.56 -11.25 5.74
CA MET A 134 7.40 -10.11 6.13
C MET A 134 7.66 -10.11 7.63
N TRP A 135 6.66 -10.42 8.43
CA TRP A 135 6.74 -10.36 9.88
C TRP A 135 7.65 -11.42 10.48
N GLY A 136 7.81 -12.55 9.79
CA GLY A 136 8.76 -13.58 10.22
C GLY A 136 10.21 -13.07 10.33
N LEU A 137 10.60 -12.13 9.47
CA LEU A 137 11.91 -11.47 9.49
C LEU A 137 11.89 -10.21 10.38
N SER A 138 10.90 -9.38 10.23
CA SER A 138 10.80 -8.10 10.94
C SER A 138 10.76 -8.27 12.45
N LEU A 139 9.99 -9.22 12.97
CA LEU A 139 9.89 -9.47 14.42
C LEU A 139 11.19 -10.00 15.04
N LYS A 140 12.04 -10.67 14.24
CA LYS A 140 13.32 -11.22 14.72
C LYS A 140 14.43 -10.18 14.74
N GLY A 141 14.42 -9.23 13.81
CA GLY A 141 15.56 -8.35 13.55
C GLY A 141 15.29 -6.86 13.66
N SER A 142 14.03 -6.43 13.68
CA SER A 142 13.71 -5.00 13.74
C SER A 142 13.28 -4.55 15.13
N LYS A 143 13.71 -3.34 15.49
CA LYS A 143 13.17 -2.66 16.66
C LYS A 143 11.76 -2.15 16.36
N PRO A 144 10.86 -2.17 17.37
CA PRO A 144 9.54 -1.56 17.22
C PRO A 144 9.65 -0.05 17.00
N PRO A 145 8.63 0.59 16.41
CA PRO A 145 8.58 2.05 16.31
C PRO A 145 8.50 2.66 17.71
N GLN A 146 9.19 3.77 17.91
CA GLN A 146 9.20 4.51 19.18
C GLN A 146 8.23 5.69 19.16
N GLY A 147 7.91 6.19 17.95
CA GLY A 147 6.90 7.22 17.74
C GLY A 147 5.48 6.68 17.93
N LYS A 148 4.52 7.61 18.02
CA LYS A 148 3.08 7.28 18.17
C LYS A 148 2.28 7.62 16.92
N THR A 149 2.93 7.70 15.76
CA THR A 149 2.29 8.10 14.51
C THR A 149 1.53 6.95 13.84
N LEU A 150 2.02 5.72 13.98
CA LEU A 150 1.39 4.54 13.40
C LEU A 150 0.01 4.30 14.03
N GLN A 151 -1.01 4.27 13.20
CA GLN A 151 -2.41 4.11 13.62
C GLN A 151 -2.97 2.75 13.26
N ARG A 152 -2.56 2.20 12.10
CA ARG A 152 -3.16 0.95 11.59
C ARG A 152 -2.18 0.13 10.76
N ILE A 153 -2.28 -1.18 10.90
CA ILE A 153 -1.60 -2.15 10.06
C ILE A 153 -2.63 -3.07 9.42
N HIS A 154 -2.52 -3.28 8.11
CA HIS A 154 -3.19 -4.39 7.44
C HIS A 154 -2.15 -5.50 7.17
N CYS A 155 -2.56 -6.75 7.38
CA CYS A 155 -1.79 -7.93 7.05
C CYS A 155 -2.66 -8.86 6.23
N GLY A 156 -2.30 -9.14 4.98
CA GLY A 156 -3.15 -9.87 4.05
C GLY A 156 -2.40 -10.72 3.04
N SER A 157 -3.10 -11.12 1.98
CA SER A 157 -2.61 -11.97 0.88
C SER A 157 -2.18 -13.40 1.29
N ALA A 158 -2.23 -13.74 2.57
CA ALA A 158 -1.99 -15.09 3.10
C ALA A 158 -2.67 -15.24 4.47
N PRO A 159 -2.90 -16.47 4.95
CA PRO A 159 -3.47 -16.70 6.27
C PRO A 159 -2.62 -16.06 7.40
N LEU A 160 -3.26 -15.33 8.27
CA LEU A 160 -2.64 -14.71 9.45
C LEU A 160 -3.06 -15.51 10.70
N SER A 161 -2.10 -16.17 11.35
CA SER A 161 -2.37 -16.88 12.60
C SER A 161 -2.65 -15.91 13.76
N ALA A 162 -3.48 -16.32 14.71
CA ALA A 162 -3.77 -15.54 15.91
C ALA A 162 -2.52 -15.22 16.74
N HIS A 163 -1.52 -16.12 16.71
CA HIS A 163 -0.23 -15.90 17.38
C HIS A 163 0.53 -14.75 16.72
N LEU A 164 0.74 -14.82 15.40
CA LEU A 164 1.43 -13.78 14.66
C LEU A 164 0.70 -12.43 14.72
N TRP A 165 -0.63 -12.45 14.67
CA TRP A 165 -1.44 -11.24 14.85
C TRP A 165 -1.11 -10.51 16.16
N ARG A 166 -1.12 -11.24 17.28
CA ARG A 166 -0.77 -10.68 18.60
C ARG A 166 0.67 -10.17 18.67
N GLN A 167 1.62 -10.88 18.06
CA GLN A 167 3.00 -10.44 17.98
C GLN A 167 3.15 -9.11 17.22
N ILE A 168 2.40 -8.95 16.11
CA ILE A 168 2.39 -7.69 15.35
C ILE A 168 1.82 -6.55 16.20
N GLN A 169 0.70 -6.78 16.88
CA GLN A 169 0.10 -5.79 17.78
C GLN A 169 1.06 -5.36 18.90
N GLN A 170 1.71 -6.31 19.51
CA GLN A 170 2.69 -6.06 20.57
C GLN A 170 3.90 -5.28 20.06
N TRP A 171 4.45 -5.70 18.92
CA TRP A 171 5.59 -5.03 18.31
C TRP A 171 5.23 -3.60 17.88
N ALA A 172 4.08 -3.40 17.26
CA ALA A 172 3.66 -2.10 16.77
C ALA A 172 3.14 -1.15 17.88
N GLY A 173 2.80 -1.67 19.05
CA GLY A 173 2.20 -0.91 20.14
C GLY A 173 0.77 -0.41 19.84
N ILE A 174 0.07 -1.02 18.88
CA ILE A 174 -1.29 -0.64 18.46
C ILE A 174 -2.24 -1.84 18.46
N ARG A 175 -3.53 -1.58 18.68
CA ARG A 175 -4.58 -2.61 18.56
C ARG A 175 -5.11 -2.78 17.13
N GLU A 176 -5.03 -1.72 16.33
CA GLU A 176 -5.58 -1.64 14.98
C GLU A 176 -4.75 -2.42 13.96
N VAL A 177 -4.66 -3.73 14.14
CA VAL A 177 -4.05 -4.68 13.19
C VAL A 177 -5.16 -5.53 12.62
N TYR A 178 -5.33 -5.51 11.30
CA TYR A 178 -6.42 -6.21 10.61
C TYR A 178 -5.89 -7.28 9.69
N ASN A 179 -6.59 -8.42 9.69
CA ASN A 179 -6.39 -9.44 8.67
C ASN A 179 -7.19 -9.06 7.42
N ALA A 180 -6.50 -8.75 6.34
CA ALA A 180 -7.12 -8.35 5.09
C ALA A 180 -7.18 -9.55 4.13
N TYR A 181 -8.37 -9.88 3.67
CA TYR A 181 -8.61 -10.91 2.66
C TYR A 181 -9.03 -10.28 1.34
N GLY A 182 -8.53 -10.82 0.24
CA GLY A 182 -8.93 -10.44 -1.11
C GLY A 182 -8.27 -11.33 -2.16
N ILE A 183 -8.83 -11.28 -3.35
CA ILE A 183 -8.32 -11.91 -4.56
C ILE A 183 -8.14 -10.85 -5.63
N THR A 184 -7.44 -11.18 -6.73
CA THR A 184 -7.20 -10.20 -7.81
C THR A 184 -8.48 -9.87 -8.56
N GLU A 185 -9.36 -10.82 -8.73
CA GLU A 185 -10.69 -10.69 -9.30
C GLU A 185 -11.62 -9.90 -8.38
#